data_ef8afcca1f61a722a9c7b35790855868
#
_entry.id   ef8afcca1f61a722a9c7b35790855868
#
_cell.length_a   1.000
_cell.length_b   1.000
_cell.length_c   1.000
_cell.angle_alpha   90.00
_cell.angle_beta   90.00
_cell.angle_gamma   90.00
#
_symmetry.space_group_name_H-M   'P 1'
#
loop_
_entity.id
_entity.type
_entity.pdbx_description
1 polymer ?
#
loop_
_entity_poly.entity_id
_entity_poly.type
_entity_poly.pdbx_seq_one_letter_code
_entity_poly.pdbx_strand_id
1 'polypeptide(L)'
;MHKIKSCIEKQIKRRREEKRKHHKYISPMNAFTIKPNIIKKKFSLEEQSVIKALSFRLGSDIDKPISKITDFNSYVKYPIIELPNNRGCFCVNESTISIAMNETPFYWLQSSSHFGKNLGTIRGDIAEKLVLEIIQRRFQKNVFAHIPITKTKSSNMITDIDVFFSYKDTGVVFQVKSKRLTELSKQGDAESIENDTEMAIIEAHEQGLKCIECMQNANEYYSLRKHGLGYVSSLSLYNVCITLDTFPGISTLSYIKSYSQQSSPIIAMSLYDLDTIIYLFQPEQIVDYFIFREKCIKNAIYGIKDIYYIGAYFA
;
A
#
# COMPACT_ATOMS: atom_id res chain seq x y z
N MET A 1 -16.36 -8.61 -7.48
CA MET A 1 -16.41 -7.14 -7.59
C MET A 1 -17.07 -6.66 -8.88
N HIS A 2 -16.57 -7.02 -10.06
CA HIS A 2 -17.13 -6.61 -11.36
C HIS A 2 -18.66 -6.86 -11.48
N LYS A 3 -19.18 -8.00 -10.98
CA LYS A 3 -20.61 -8.33 -11.01
C LYS A 3 -21.47 -7.40 -10.15
N ILE A 4 -21.00 -6.99 -8.96
CA ILE A 4 -21.73 -6.04 -8.09
C ILE A 4 -21.82 -4.68 -8.78
N LYS A 5 -20.68 -4.17 -9.26
CA LYS A 5 -20.61 -2.94 -10.05
C LYS A 5 -21.55 -2.96 -11.26
N SER A 6 -21.46 -4.01 -12.08
CA SER A 6 -22.35 -4.22 -13.22
C SER A 6 -23.82 -4.28 -12.86
N CYS A 7 -24.19 -4.86 -11.67
CA CYS A 7 -25.55 -4.87 -11.20
C CYS A 7 -26.06 -3.47 -10.84
N ILE A 8 -25.24 -2.70 -10.12
CA ILE A 8 -25.59 -1.32 -9.71
C ILE A 8 -25.72 -0.43 -10.94
N GLU A 9 -24.74 -0.46 -11.87
CA GLU A 9 -24.77 0.34 -13.10
C GLU A 9 -26.00 0.04 -13.97
N LYS A 10 -26.34 -1.24 -14.16
CA LYS A 10 -27.53 -1.65 -14.89
C LYS A 10 -28.83 -1.16 -14.23
N GLN A 11 -28.89 -1.19 -12.90
CA GLN A 11 -30.04 -0.67 -12.17
C GLN A 11 -30.16 0.84 -12.28
N ILE A 12 -29.05 1.58 -12.15
CA ILE A 12 -29.05 3.04 -12.34
C ILE A 12 -29.52 3.40 -13.75
N LYS A 13 -28.99 2.72 -14.79
CA LYS A 13 -29.39 2.97 -16.19
C LYS A 13 -30.88 2.69 -16.40
N ARG A 14 -31.37 1.53 -15.96
CA ARG A 14 -32.79 1.16 -16.06
C ARG A 14 -33.70 2.18 -15.36
N ARG A 15 -33.33 2.64 -14.18
CA ARG A 15 -34.09 3.62 -13.40
C ARG A 15 -34.10 4.99 -14.04
N ARG A 16 -33.00 5.42 -14.68
CA ARG A 16 -32.97 6.66 -15.48
C ARG A 16 -33.93 6.58 -16.67
N GLU A 17 -33.99 5.43 -17.33
CA GLU A 17 -34.93 5.17 -18.43
C GLU A 17 -36.39 5.14 -17.96
N GLU A 18 -36.69 4.47 -16.85
CA GLU A 18 -38.03 4.45 -16.23
C GLU A 18 -38.48 5.84 -15.79
N LYS A 19 -37.58 6.66 -15.22
CA LYS A 19 -37.87 8.07 -14.84
C LYS A 19 -38.21 8.92 -16.07
N ARG A 20 -37.48 8.76 -17.16
CA ARG A 20 -37.73 9.47 -18.41
C ARG A 20 -39.08 9.09 -19.03
N LYS A 21 -39.48 7.82 -18.95
CA LYS A 21 -40.74 7.31 -19.54
C LYS A 21 -42.00 7.64 -18.76
N HIS A 22 -41.92 7.69 -17.43
CA HIS A 22 -43.11 7.70 -16.57
C HIS A 22 -43.22 8.87 -15.58
N HIS A 23 -42.30 9.84 -15.61
CA HIS A 23 -42.22 10.96 -14.64
C HIS A 23 -42.34 10.58 -13.18
N LYS A 24 -42.12 9.30 -12.82
CA LYS A 24 -42.22 8.80 -11.45
C LYS A 24 -40.98 9.16 -10.63
N TYR A 25 -41.19 9.71 -9.45
CA TYR A 25 -40.12 9.85 -8.45
C TYR A 25 -39.63 8.47 -8.04
N ILE A 26 -38.34 8.24 -8.28
CA ILE A 26 -37.66 7.00 -7.87
C ILE A 26 -36.71 7.36 -6.74
N SER A 27 -36.94 6.80 -5.55
CA SER A 27 -36.05 7.00 -4.41
C SER A 27 -34.61 6.65 -4.80
N PRO A 28 -33.64 7.51 -4.52
CA PRO A 28 -32.22 7.22 -4.75
C PRO A 28 -31.79 5.89 -4.11
N MET A 29 -32.31 5.57 -2.94
CA MET A 29 -32.02 4.29 -2.27
C MET A 29 -32.31 3.07 -3.13
N ASN A 30 -33.38 3.10 -3.90
CA ASN A 30 -33.71 1.97 -4.78
C ASN A 30 -32.69 1.77 -5.91
N ALA A 31 -31.94 2.80 -6.31
CA ALA A 31 -30.90 2.69 -7.34
C ALA A 31 -29.69 1.88 -6.83
N PHE A 32 -29.41 1.99 -5.54
CA PHE A 32 -28.26 1.36 -4.89
C PHE A 32 -28.63 0.09 -4.11
N THR A 33 -29.89 -0.38 -4.21
CA THR A 33 -30.38 -1.60 -3.54
C THR A 33 -30.36 -2.79 -4.49
N ILE A 34 -29.68 -3.85 -4.13
CA ILE A 34 -29.70 -5.14 -4.84
C ILE A 34 -30.71 -6.06 -4.13
N LYS A 35 -31.77 -6.44 -4.86
CA LYS A 35 -32.84 -7.30 -4.32
C LYS A 35 -32.33 -8.73 -4.08
N PRO A 36 -32.86 -9.47 -3.09
CA PRO A 36 -32.44 -10.84 -2.76
C PRO A 36 -32.54 -11.82 -3.92
N ASN A 37 -33.58 -11.72 -4.73
CA ASN A 37 -33.73 -12.57 -5.91
C ASN A 37 -32.64 -12.33 -6.99
N ILE A 38 -32.12 -11.11 -7.08
CA ILE A 38 -31.02 -10.81 -7.98
C ILE A 38 -29.74 -11.42 -7.45
N ILE A 39 -29.50 -11.33 -6.13
CA ILE A 39 -28.34 -11.93 -5.48
C ILE A 39 -28.36 -13.44 -5.74
N LYS A 40 -29.47 -14.12 -5.41
CA LYS A 40 -29.62 -15.56 -5.62
C LYS A 40 -29.47 -16.00 -7.08
N LYS A 41 -29.91 -15.18 -8.05
CA LYS A 41 -29.93 -15.56 -9.47
C LYS A 41 -28.56 -15.28 -10.13
N LYS A 42 -27.80 -14.27 -9.69
CA LYS A 42 -26.60 -13.77 -10.41
C LYS A 42 -25.28 -14.10 -9.75
N PHE A 43 -25.28 -14.50 -8.49
CA PHE A 43 -24.09 -14.75 -7.70
C PHE A 43 -24.05 -16.23 -7.27
N SER A 44 -22.86 -16.85 -7.34
CA SER A 44 -22.64 -18.19 -6.81
C SER A 44 -22.78 -18.21 -5.27
N LEU A 45 -22.81 -19.37 -4.65
CA LEU A 45 -22.92 -19.49 -3.18
C LEU A 45 -21.72 -18.86 -2.49
N GLU A 46 -20.52 -19.02 -3.05
CA GLU A 46 -19.28 -18.41 -2.54
C GLU A 46 -19.35 -16.88 -2.63
N GLU A 47 -19.78 -16.35 -3.78
CA GLU A 47 -19.97 -14.90 -3.95
C GLU A 47 -21.03 -14.33 -3.01
N GLN A 48 -22.11 -15.06 -2.74
CA GLN A 48 -23.13 -14.68 -1.76
C GLN A 48 -22.55 -14.67 -0.33
N SER A 49 -21.68 -15.63 -0.01
CA SER A 49 -20.98 -15.68 1.28
C SER A 49 -20.06 -14.46 1.46
N VAL A 50 -19.34 -14.05 0.42
CA VAL A 50 -18.51 -12.84 0.44
C VAL A 50 -19.37 -11.57 0.61
N ILE A 51 -20.50 -11.47 -0.12
CA ILE A 51 -21.45 -10.36 0.06
C ILE A 51 -21.92 -10.30 1.52
N LYS A 52 -22.30 -11.43 2.10
CA LYS A 52 -22.74 -11.50 3.50
C LYS A 52 -21.62 -11.12 4.48
N ALA A 53 -20.38 -11.58 4.23
CA ALA A 53 -19.24 -11.27 5.08
C ALA A 53 -18.84 -9.79 5.04
N LEU A 54 -19.12 -9.08 3.93
CA LEU A 54 -18.93 -7.64 3.78
C LEU A 54 -20.19 -6.83 4.13
N SER A 55 -21.21 -7.46 4.71
CA SER A 55 -22.48 -6.82 5.06
C SER A 55 -22.63 -6.66 6.57
N PHE A 56 -23.35 -5.62 6.98
CA PHE A 56 -23.83 -5.46 8.36
C PHE A 56 -25.27 -4.93 8.38
N ARG A 57 -25.92 -5.04 9.54
CA ARG A 57 -27.26 -4.46 9.79
C ARG A 57 -27.12 -3.21 10.63
N LEU A 58 -27.85 -2.17 10.27
CA LEU A 58 -27.98 -0.99 11.13
C LEU A 58 -28.56 -1.40 12.49
N GLY A 59 -27.94 -0.87 13.57
CA GLY A 59 -28.32 -1.21 14.94
C GLY A 59 -27.79 -2.56 15.44
N SER A 60 -26.90 -3.25 14.69
CA SER A 60 -26.19 -4.44 15.19
C SER A 60 -24.95 -4.04 16.00
N ASP A 61 -24.32 -5.00 16.71
CA ASP A 61 -23.11 -4.78 17.50
C ASP A 61 -21.93 -4.25 16.68
N ILE A 62 -21.96 -4.45 15.35
CA ILE A 62 -20.97 -3.93 14.40
C ILE A 62 -21.21 -2.44 14.14
N ASP A 63 -22.47 -2.00 14.18
CA ASP A 63 -22.88 -0.62 13.90
C ASP A 63 -22.73 0.24 15.15
N LYS A 64 -21.49 0.67 15.41
CA LYS A 64 -21.20 1.56 16.53
C LYS A 64 -21.58 3.00 16.21
N PRO A 65 -22.18 3.73 17.16
CA PRO A 65 -22.51 5.14 16.96
C PRO A 65 -21.24 5.95 16.72
N ILE A 66 -21.27 6.82 15.72
CA ILE A 66 -20.19 7.74 15.40
C ILE A 66 -20.49 9.08 16.11
N SER A 67 -19.70 9.44 17.09
CA SER A 67 -19.82 10.68 17.85
C SER A 67 -18.70 11.68 17.51
N LYS A 68 -17.56 11.17 17.04
CA LYS A 68 -16.39 11.97 16.62
C LYS A 68 -15.95 11.54 15.23
N ILE A 69 -15.26 12.45 14.53
CA ILE A 69 -14.70 12.16 13.19
C ILE A 69 -13.67 11.03 13.19
N THR A 70 -13.05 10.81 14.35
CA THR A 70 -12.05 9.75 14.59
C THR A 70 -12.67 8.41 14.97
N ASP A 71 -14.01 8.33 15.21
CA ASP A 71 -14.66 7.09 15.57
C ASP A 71 -14.61 6.10 14.39
N PHE A 72 -14.51 4.81 14.73
CA PHE A 72 -14.50 3.76 13.74
C PHE A 72 -15.81 3.72 12.95
N ASN A 73 -15.73 3.88 11.64
CA ASN A 73 -16.86 3.75 10.75
C ASN A 73 -16.98 2.33 10.21
N SER A 74 -17.96 1.58 10.71
CA SER A 74 -18.24 0.19 10.28
C SER A 74 -18.43 0.05 8.78
N TYR A 75 -18.92 1.08 8.11
CA TYR A 75 -19.11 1.10 6.65
C TYR A 75 -17.81 0.98 5.86
N VAL A 76 -16.67 1.31 6.43
CA VAL A 76 -15.36 1.15 5.77
C VAL A 76 -14.98 -0.33 5.66
N LYS A 77 -15.24 -1.12 6.71
CA LYS A 77 -14.99 -2.57 6.70
C LYS A 77 -16.14 -3.36 6.07
N TYR A 78 -17.37 -2.91 6.26
CA TYR A 78 -18.59 -3.58 5.84
C TYR A 78 -19.42 -2.65 4.95
N PRO A 79 -19.04 -2.42 3.69
CA PRO A 79 -19.65 -1.40 2.83
C PRO A 79 -21.05 -1.75 2.33
N ILE A 80 -21.57 -2.90 2.71
CA ILE A 80 -22.88 -3.40 2.29
C ILE A 80 -23.81 -3.40 3.50
N ILE A 81 -24.92 -2.67 3.40
CA ILE A 81 -25.93 -2.60 4.46
C ILE A 81 -27.06 -3.57 4.13
N GLU A 82 -27.32 -4.53 5.00
CA GLU A 82 -28.51 -5.39 4.91
C GLU A 82 -29.75 -4.61 5.29
N LEU A 83 -30.70 -4.53 4.37
CA LEU A 83 -31.96 -3.85 4.63
C LEU A 83 -32.93 -4.74 5.44
N PRO A 84 -33.70 -4.17 6.39
CA PRO A 84 -34.63 -4.90 7.19
C PRO A 84 -35.71 -5.61 6.32
N ASN A 85 -36.38 -6.63 6.90
CA ASN A 85 -37.44 -7.39 6.25
C ASN A 85 -37.04 -8.00 4.89
N ASN A 86 -35.79 -8.46 4.78
CA ASN A 86 -35.27 -9.12 3.57
C ASN A 86 -35.47 -8.29 2.27
N ARG A 87 -35.37 -6.95 2.38
CA ARG A 87 -35.52 -6.04 1.22
C ARG A 87 -34.32 -6.02 0.31
N GLY A 88 -33.21 -6.63 0.72
CA GLY A 88 -31.97 -6.75 -0.04
C GLY A 88 -30.81 -6.06 0.63
N CYS A 89 -29.77 -5.81 -0.16
CA CYS A 89 -28.55 -5.18 0.28
C CYS A 89 -28.40 -3.81 -0.37
N PHE A 90 -27.98 -2.82 0.41
CA PHE A 90 -27.75 -1.45 -0.04
C PHE A 90 -26.25 -1.15 -0.04
N CYS A 91 -25.77 -0.61 -1.16
CA CYS A 91 -24.38 -0.16 -1.30
C CYS A 91 -24.36 1.19 -1.99
N VAL A 92 -23.91 2.24 -1.29
CA VAL A 92 -23.92 3.62 -1.80
C VAL A 92 -22.84 3.85 -2.84
N ASN A 93 -21.65 3.31 -2.59
CA ASN A 93 -20.47 3.59 -3.39
C ASN A 93 -19.68 2.31 -3.66
N GLU A 94 -19.46 2.02 -4.93
CA GLU A 94 -18.67 0.86 -5.35
C GLU A 94 -17.19 0.95 -4.93
N SER A 95 -16.65 2.16 -4.79
CA SER A 95 -15.27 2.37 -4.35
C SER A 95 -15.06 1.88 -2.92
N THR A 96 -16.07 1.97 -2.04
CA THR A 96 -15.98 1.44 -0.67
C THR A 96 -15.89 -0.08 -0.64
N ILE A 97 -16.52 -0.78 -1.59
CA ILE A 97 -16.34 -2.23 -1.74
C ILE A 97 -14.89 -2.55 -2.12
N SER A 98 -14.28 -1.77 -3.02
CA SER A 98 -12.89 -1.96 -3.41
C SER A 98 -11.94 -1.77 -2.22
N ILE A 99 -12.17 -0.74 -1.42
CA ILE A 99 -11.41 -0.48 -0.19
C ILE A 99 -11.60 -1.64 0.79
N ALA A 100 -12.83 -2.03 1.07
CA ALA A 100 -13.11 -3.11 2.02
C ALA A 100 -12.53 -4.46 1.55
N MET A 101 -12.54 -4.76 0.26
CA MET A 101 -11.92 -5.99 -0.27
C MET A 101 -10.40 -6.01 -0.13
N ASN A 102 -9.76 -4.86 -0.05
CA ASN A 102 -8.34 -4.76 0.24
C ASN A 102 -8.04 -4.82 1.75
N GLU A 103 -8.90 -4.21 2.55
CA GLU A 103 -8.69 -4.05 4.00
C GLU A 103 -9.21 -5.26 4.82
N THR A 104 -10.45 -5.66 4.59
CA THR A 104 -11.16 -6.61 5.44
C THR A 104 -10.57 -8.02 5.46
N PRO A 105 -10.09 -8.61 4.34
CA PRO A 105 -9.47 -9.92 4.35
C PRO A 105 -8.24 -10.02 5.26
N PHE A 106 -7.48 -8.93 5.41
CA PHE A 106 -6.37 -8.91 6.35
C PHE A 106 -6.82 -9.17 7.79
N TYR A 107 -7.90 -8.52 8.23
CA TYR A 107 -8.41 -8.72 9.60
C TYR A 107 -9.00 -10.11 9.79
N TRP A 108 -9.62 -10.68 8.76
CA TRP A 108 -10.10 -12.08 8.81
C TRP A 108 -8.94 -13.06 8.94
N LEU A 109 -7.87 -12.87 8.18
CA LEU A 109 -6.67 -13.70 8.26
C LEU A 109 -5.95 -13.51 9.60
N GLN A 110 -5.87 -12.29 10.12
CA GLN A 110 -5.26 -11.99 11.41
C GLN A 110 -5.99 -12.65 12.56
N SER A 111 -7.32 -12.73 12.51
CA SER A 111 -8.14 -13.41 13.54
C SER A 111 -8.13 -14.94 13.40
N SER A 112 -7.61 -15.48 12.30
CA SER A 112 -7.53 -16.92 12.07
C SER A 112 -6.42 -17.55 12.91
N SER A 113 -6.73 -18.64 13.62
CA SER A 113 -5.74 -19.43 14.37
C SER A 113 -4.65 -20.03 13.49
N HIS A 114 -4.95 -20.27 12.22
CA HIS A 114 -4.04 -20.89 11.25
C HIS A 114 -3.06 -19.86 10.63
N PHE A 115 -3.57 -18.69 10.22
CA PHE A 115 -2.78 -17.70 9.49
C PHE A 115 -2.23 -16.57 10.37
N GLY A 116 -2.91 -16.23 11.46
CA GLY A 116 -2.64 -15.02 12.25
C GLY A 116 -1.20 -14.89 12.72
N LYS A 117 -0.58 -16.00 13.16
CA LYS A 117 0.80 -16.00 13.69
C LYS A 117 1.86 -15.67 12.62
N ASN A 118 1.64 -16.08 11.38
CA ASN A 118 2.60 -15.95 10.27
C ASN A 118 2.24 -14.85 9.28
N LEU A 119 1.13 -14.15 9.50
CA LEU A 119 0.60 -13.19 8.54
C LEU A 119 1.57 -12.04 8.25
N GLY A 120 2.30 -11.57 9.27
CA GLY A 120 3.31 -10.51 9.11
C GLY A 120 4.44 -10.94 8.19
N THR A 121 5.01 -12.13 8.41
CA THR A 121 6.07 -12.69 7.57
C THR A 121 5.60 -12.90 6.13
N ILE A 122 4.44 -13.55 5.95
CA ILE A 122 3.86 -13.79 4.61
C ILE A 122 3.65 -12.45 3.86
N ARG A 123 3.18 -11.43 4.55
CA ARG A 123 3.01 -10.10 3.93
C ARG A 123 4.34 -9.45 3.58
N GLY A 124 5.36 -9.61 4.42
CA GLY A 124 6.73 -9.15 4.15
C GLY A 124 7.26 -9.77 2.86
N ASP A 125 7.28 -11.09 2.81
CA ASP A 125 7.76 -11.85 1.64
C ASP A 125 7.01 -11.47 0.34
N ILE A 126 5.69 -11.28 0.42
CA ILE A 126 4.88 -10.84 -0.72
C ILE A 126 5.24 -9.41 -1.13
N ALA A 127 5.44 -8.50 -0.17
CA ALA A 127 5.77 -7.10 -0.46
C ALA A 127 7.11 -6.99 -1.19
N GLU A 128 8.15 -7.67 -0.69
CA GLU A 128 9.48 -7.70 -1.31
C GLU A 128 9.43 -8.30 -2.71
N LYS A 129 8.70 -9.40 -2.88
CA LYS A 129 8.49 -10.04 -4.19
C LYS A 129 7.80 -9.09 -5.18
N LEU A 130 6.78 -8.36 -4.75
CA LEU A 130 6.08 -7.39 -5.60
C LEU A 130 7.01 -6.24 -6.01
N VAL A 131 7.82 -5.71 -5.09
CA VAL A 131 8.81 -4.67 -5.43
C VAL A 131 9.81 -5.21 -6.46
N LEU A 132 10.32 -6.42 -6.25
CA LEU A 132 11.22 -7.07 -7.20
C LEU A 132 10.59 -7.19 -8.59
N GLU A 133 9.37 -7.71 -8.68
CA GLU A 133 8.64 -7.87 -9.94
C GLU A 133 8.39 -6.53 -10.65
N ILE A 134 8.07 -5.47 -9.89
CA ILE A 134 7.88 -4.11 -10.42
C ILE A 134 9.19 -3.60 -11.02
N ILE A 135 10.30 -3.68 -10.31
CA ILE A 135 11.62 -3.22 -10.78
C ILE A 135 12.07 -4.01 -12.01
N GLN A 136 11.86 -5.33 -12.03
CA GLN A 136 12.24 -6.20 -13.15
C GLN A 136 11.52 -5.87 -14.47
N ARG A 137 10.40 -5.15 -14.44
CA ARG A 137 9.73 -4.69 -15.69
C ARG A 137 10.57 -3.72 -16.51
N ARG A 138 11.49 -2.98 -15.88
CA ARG A 138 12.36 -2.00 -16.55
C ARG A 138 13.83 -2.41 -16.50
N PHE A 139 14.25 -3.08 -15.43
CA PHE A 139 15.61 -3.47 -15.20
C PHE A 139 15.72 -5.00 -15.21
N GLN A 140 16.06 -5.58 -16.36
CA GLN A 140 16.17 -7.05 -16.51
C GLN A 140 17.49 -7.61 -15.96
N LYS A 141 18.52 -6.78 -15.91
CA LYS A 141 19.86 -7.11 -15.41
C LYS A 141 20.21 -6.22 -14.24
N ASN A 142 21.13 -6.69 -13.40
CA ASN A 142 21.62 -5.94 -12.22
C ASN A 142 20.50 -5.60 -11.21
N VAL A 143 19.53 -6.52 -11.06
CA VAL A 143 18.51 -6.49 -10.02
C VAL A 143 18.75 -7.66 -9.08
N PHE A 144 18.81 -7.36 -7.80
CA PHE A 144 19.12 -8.33 -6.74
C PHE A 144 18.09 -8.21 -5.63
N ALA A 145 17.80 -9.31 -4.96
CA ALA A 145 16.87 -9.31 -3.84
C ALA A 145 17.29 -10.32 -2.76
N HIS A 146 16.81 -10.09 -1.53
CA HIS A 146 17.00 -10.98 -0.39
C HIS A 146 18.48 -11.31 -0.12
N ILE A 147 19.33 -10.28 -0.07
CA ILE A 147 20.77 -10.46 0.14
C ILE A 147 21.14 -10.15 1.59
N PRO A 148 21.36 -11.18 2.43
CA PRO A 148 21.89 -10.97 3.77
C PRO A 148 23.33 -10.45 3.70
N ILE A 149 23.64 -9.38 4.42
CA ILE A 149 24.99 -8.83 4.48
C ILE A 149 25.74 -9.46 5.66
N THR A 150 26.82 -10.16 5.34
CA THR A 150 27.70 -10.83 6.32
C THR A 150 29.16 -10.55 6.01
N LYS A 151 29.99 -10.38 7.08
CA LYS A 151 31.47 -10.16 6.90
C LYS A 151 32.16 -11.44 6.45
N THR A 152 31.80 -12.57 7.04
CA THR A 152 32.38 -13.90 6.71
C THR A 152 31.27 -14.90 6.39
N LYS A 153 31.66 -16.09 5.92
CA LYS A 153 30.69 -17.17 5.61
C LYS A 153 29.92 -17.62 6.86
N SER A 154 30.52 -17.50 8.06
CA SER A 154 29.97 -17.99 9.33
C SER A 154 29.56 -16.88 10.31
N SER A 155 29.69 -15.59 9.92
CA SER A 155 29.27 -14.48 10.78
C SER A 155 27.77 -14.28 10.75
N ASN A 156 27.24 -13.73 11.85
CA ASN A 156 25.85 -13.30 11.91
C ASN A 156 25.56 -12.25 10.83
N MET A 157 24.33 -12.20 10.40
CA MET A 157 23.81 -11.18 9.50
C MET A 157 23.87 -9.81 10.20
N ILE A 158 24.42 -8.81 9.50
CA ILE A 158 24.51 -7.43 9.98
C ILE A 158 23.24 -6.66 9.61
N THR A 159 22.79 -6.83 8.39
CA THR A 159 21.59 -6.28 7.77
C THR A 159 21.29 -7.09 6.52
N ASP A 160 20.20 -6.80 5.83
CA ASP A 160 19.86 -7.40 4.56
C ASP A 160 19.37 -6.35 3.56
N ILE A 161 19.54 -6.67 2.29
CA ILE A 161 19.02 -5.88 1.17
C ILE A 161 17.75 -6.56 0.71
N ASP A 162 16.59 -5.90 0.85
CA ASP A 162 15.33 -6.45 0.39
C ASP A 162 15.29 -6.48 -1.14
N VAL A 163 15.51 -5.32 -1.80
CA VAL A 163 15.69 -5.22 -3.25
C VAL A 163 16.73 -4.16 -3.58
N PHE A 164 17.56 -4.44 -4.57
CA PHE A 164 18.56 -3.51 -5.12
C PHE A 164 18.58 -3.59 -6.63
N PHE A 165 18.74 -2.45 -7.28
CA PHE A 165 19.13 -2.42 -8.68
C PHE A 165 20.25 -1.38 -8.91
N SER A 166 21.04 -1.61 -9.96
CA SER A 166 22.00 -0.61 -10.45
C SER A 166 21.79 -0.32 -11.93
N TYR A 167 21.98 0.95 -12.27
CA TYR A 167 21.94 1.42 -13.64
C TYR A 167 23.00 2.49 -13.85
N LYS A 168 23.92 2.25 -14.80
CA LYS A 168 25.13 3.07 -15.02
C LYS A 168 25.94 3.20 -13.71
N ASP A 169 26.16 4.41 -13.23
CA ASP A 169 26.91 4.78 -12.04
C ASP A 169 26.05 4.93 -10.77
N THR A 170 24.78 4.57 -10.86
CA THR A 170 23.82 4.75 -9.77
C THR A 170 23.23 3.42 -9.32
N GLY A 171 23.08 3.26 -8.00
CA GLY A 171 22.39 2.14 -7.38
C GLY A 171 21.27 2.62 -6.45
N VAL A 172 20.17 1.88 -6.41
CA VAL A 172 19.04 2.16 -5.54
C VAL A 172 18.75 0.95 -4.66
N VAL A 173 18.83 1.16 -3.36
CA VAL A 173 18.48 0.20 -2.32
C VAL A 173 17.05 0.45 -1.89
N PHE A 174 16.20 -0.56 -1.97
CA PHE A 174 14.85 -0.52 -1.44
C PHE A 174 14.78 -1.31 -0.15
N GLN A 175 14.25 -0.68 0.88
CA GLN A 175 13.80 -1.36 2.10
C GLN A 175 12.29 -1.39 2.13
N VAL A 176 11.72 -2.58 2.28
CA VAL A 176 10.31 -2.86 2.07
C VAL A 176 9.63 -3.21 3.39
N LYS A 177 8.62 -2.47 3.77
CA LYS A 177 7.85 -2.74 4.99
C LYS A 177 6.38 -3.02 4.66
N SER A 178 5.89 -4.14 5.17
CA SER A 178 4.48 -4.52 5.05
C SER A 178 3.63 -4.10 6.24
N LYS A 179 4.18 -3.27 7.14
CA LYS A 179 3.47 -2.71 8.30
C LYS A 179 2.23 -1.96 7.85
N ARG A 180 1.11 -2.20 8.52
CA ARG A 180 -0.13 -1.44 8.34
C ARG A 180 -0.30 -0.41 9.44
N LEU A 181 -1.00 0.68 9.12
CA LEU A 181 -1.51 1.57 10.15
C LEU A 181 -2.48 0.80 11.06
N THR A 182 -2.27 0.93 12.36
CA THR A 182 -3.19 0.41 13.36
C THR A 182 -4.55 1.10 13.29
N GLU A 183 -5.57 0.51 13.91
CA GLU A 183 -6.89 1.16 13.95
C GLU A 183 -6.86 2.49 14.70
N LEU A 184 -6.08 2.58 15.78
CA LEU A 184 -5.88 3.81 16.54
C LEU A 184 -5.21 4.89 15.68
N SER A 185 -4.18 4.54 14.92
CA SER A 185 -3.54 5.47 13.97
C SER A 185 -4.54 5.99 12.92
N LYS A 186 -5.40 5.10 12.40
CA LYS A 186 -6.46 5.49 11.45
C LYS A 186 -7.52 6.38 12.07
N GLN A 187 -7.68 6.33 13.40
CA GLN A 187 -8.55 7.20 14.18
C GLN A 187 -7.88 8.51 14.60
N GLY A 188 -6.62 8.71 14.26
CA GLY A 188 -5.89 9.95 14.54
C GLY A 188 -5.20 9.99 15.91
N ASP A 189 -4.99 8.82 16.56
CA ASP A 189 -4.20 8.74 17.77
C ASP A 189 -2.73 9.03 17.47
N ALA A 190 -2.21 10.10 18.08
CA ALA A 190 -0.88 10.61 17.75
C ALA A 190 0.25 9.64 18.10
N GLU A 191 0.18 8.99 19.26
CA GLU A 191 1.19 8.03 19.70
C GLU A 191 1.22 6.79 18.79
N SER A 192 0.04 6.29 18.42
CA SER A 192 -0.08 5.16 17.49
C SER A 192 0.44 5.51 16.09
N ILE A 193 0.18 6.73 15.60
CA ILE A 193 0.71 7.22 14.32
C ILE A 193 2.23 7.30 14.36
N GLU A 194 2.78 7.81 15.46
CA GLU A 194 4.23 7.89 15.69
C GLU A 194 4.86 6.51 15.63
N ASN A 195 4.37 5.57 16.43
CA ASN A 195 4.87 4.20 16.46
C ASN A 195 4.76 3.49 15.10
N ASP A 196 3.63 3.63 14.40
CA ASP A 196 3.45 3.01 13.09
C ASP A 196 4.39 3.62 12.04
N THR A 197 4.68 4.92 12.12
CA THR A 197 5.63 5.62 11.25
C THR A 197 7.06 5.20 11.53
N GLU A 198 7.44 5.12 12.81
CA GLU A 198 8.75 4.62 13.23
C GLU A 198 9.01 3.24 12.63
N MET A 199 8.13 2.28 12.90
CA MET A 199 8.27 0.89 12.44
C MET A 199 8.21 0.72 10.91
N ALA A 200 7.53 1.59 10.21
CA ALA A 200 7.33 1.43 8.75
C ALA A 200 8.34 2.21 7.91
N ILE A 201 8.86 3.32 8.42
CA ILE A 201 9.64 4.27 7.62
C ILE A 201 11.00 4.51 8.22
N ILE A 202 11.08 4.85 9.53
CA ILE A 202 12.36 5.22 10.15
C ILE A 202 13.28 4.01 10.24
N GLU A 203 12.78 2.89 10.76
CA GLU A 203 13.54 1.64 10.81
C GLU A 203 13.98 1.17 9.41
N ALA A 204 13.10 1.30 8.40
CA ALA A 204 13.45 0.97 7.02
C ALA A 204 14.56 1.88 6.48
N HIS A 205 14.47 3.18 6.78
CA HIS A 205 15.49 4.13 6.37
C HIS A 205 16.86 3.83 7.00
N GLU A 206 16.90 3.59 8.30
CA GLU A 206 18.12 3.22 9.03
C GLU A 206 18.72 1.91 8.52
N GLN A 207 17.87 0.90 8.28
CA GLN A 207 18.28 -0.37 7.68
C GLN A 207 18.92 -0.16 6.30
N GLY A 208 18.30 0.67 5.45
CA GLY A 208 18.82 1.00 4.12
C GLY A 208 20.13 1.79 4.18
N LEU A 209 20.28 2.75 5.11
CA LEU A 209 21.55 3.44 5.33
C LEU A 209 22.66 2.47 5.76
N LYS A 210 22.33 1.52 6.61
CA LYS A 210 23.26 0.46 7.02
C LYS A 210 23.68 -0.43 5.85
N CYS A 211 22.74 -0.74 4.94
CA CYS A 211 23.07 -1.44 3.70
C CYS A 211 24.04 -0.62 2.84
N ILE A 212 23.79 0.68 2.65
CA ILE A 212 24.66 1.58 1.88
C ILE A 212 26.05 1.65 2.49
N GLU A 213 26.18 1.80 3.79
CA GLU A 213 27.48 1.78 4.49
C GLU A 213 28.26 0.50 4.17
N CYS A 214 27.61 -0.65 4.25
CA CYS A 214 28.22 -1.93 3.90
C CYS A 214 28.59 -2.02 2.40
N MET A 215 27.73 -1.53 1.52
CA MET A 215 27.94 -1.54 0.07
C MET A 215 29.07 -0.61 -0.38
N GLN A 216 29.27 0.53 0.27
CA GLN A 216 30.43 1.40 0.02
C GLN A 216 31.76 0.68 0.31
N ASN A 217 31.75 -0.31 1.21
CA ASN A 217 32.87 -1.15 1.55
C ASN A 217 32.67 -2.62 1.09
N ALA A 218 32.00 -2.82 -0.07
CA ALA A 218 31.51 -4.13 -0.52
C ALA A 218 32.57 -5.24 -0.53
N ASN A 219 33.84 -4.89 -0.77
CA ASN A 219 34.94 -5.85 -0.78
C ASN A 219 35.30 -6.42 0.59
N GLU A 220 34.85 -5.81 1.69
CA GLU A 220 35.04 -6.33 3.04
C GLU A 220 33.98 -7.38 3.43
N TYR A 221 32.86 -7.44 2.68
CA TYR A 221 31.71 -8.29 2.99
C TYR A 221 31.67 -9.52 2.10
N TYR A 222 31.76 -10.71 2.73
CA TYR A 222 31.73 -12.00 2.04
C TYR A 222 30.47 -12.17 1.18
N SER A 223 29.30 -11.86 1.72
CA SER A 223 28.04 -12.04 1.01
C SER A 223 27.94 -11.14 -0.23
N LEU A 224 28.34 -9.88 -0.15
CA LEU A 224 28.30 -8.96 -1.30
C LEU A 224 29.21 -9.46 -2.43
N ARG A 225 30.45 -9.89 -2.12
CA ARG A 225 31.34 -10.49 -3.10
C ARG A 225 30.78 -11.76 -3.72
N LYS A 226 30.19 -12.65 -2.88
CA LYS A 226 29.57 -13.90 -3.33
C LYS A 226 28.44 -13.65 -4.34
N HIS A 227 27.67 -12.59 -4.17
CA HIS A 227 26.59 -12.21 -5.09
C HIS A 227 27.06 -11.30 -6.25
N GLY A 228 28.37 -11.12 -6.43
CA GLY A 228 28.93 -10.33 -7.54
C GLY A 228 28.74 -8.81 -7.36
N LEU A 229 28.48 -8.33 -6.13
CA LEU A 229 28.22 -6.93 -5.80
C LEU A 229 29.49 -6.18 -5.37
N GLY A 230 30.70 -6.68 -5.66
CA GLY A 230 31.94 -5.98 -5.34
C GLY A 230 32.06 -4.60 -6.01
N TYR A 231 31.44 -4.41 -7.17
CA TYR A 231 31.46 -3.16 -7.93
C TYR A 231 30.60 -2.04 -7.33
N VAL A 232 29.68 -2.35 -6.43
CA VAL A 232 28.70 -1.35 -5.91
C VAL A 232 29.37 -0.24 -5.09
N SER A 233 30.58 -0.46 -4.59
CA SER A 233 31.37 0.58 -3.89
C SER A 233 31.73 1.78 -4.76
N SER A 234 31.67 1.66 -6.08
CA SER A 234 31.92 2.76 -7.03
C SER A 234 30.64 3.52 -7.44
N LEU A 235 29.48 3.10 -6.98
CA LEU A 235 28.19 3.67 -7.36
C LEU A 235 27.77 4.82 -6.41
N SER A 236 27.00 5.76 -6.95
CA SER A 236 26.18 6.66 -6.15
C SER A 236 24.95 5.91 -5.65
N LEU A 237 24.81 5.72 -4.33
CA LEU A 237 23.78 4.88 -3.74
C LEU A 237 22.66 5.73 -3.13
N TYR A 238 21.43 5.35 -3.41
CA TYR A 238 20.21 5.98 -2.91
C TYR A 238 19.39 4.98 -2.09
N ASN A 239 18.79 5.44 -0.98
CA ASN A 239 17.93 4.65 -0.12
C ASN A 239 16.47 5.06 -0.33
N VAL A 240 15.59 4.08 -0.59
CA VAL A 240 14.15 4.29 -0.80
C VAL A 240 13.37 3.32 0.08
N CYS A 241 12.52 3.87 0.94
CA CYS A 241 11.63 3.08 1.79
C CYS A 241 10.30 2.84 1.06
N ILE A 242 9.91 1.58 0.91
CA ILE A 242 8.66 1.18 0.27
C ILE A 242 7.71 0.62 1.31
N THR A 243 6.50 1.16 1.39
CA THR A 243 5.42 0.59 2.19
C THR A 243 4.41 -0.13 1.30
N LEU A 244 3.98 -1.31 1.72
CA LEU A 244 2.94 -2.07 0.99
C LEU A 244 1.60 -1.33 0.98
N ASP A 245 1.25 -0.71 2.10
CA ASP A 245 0.03 0.09 2.24
C ASP A 245 0.36 1.60 2.11
N THR A 246 -0.64 2.41 1.76
CA THR A 246 -0.48 3.86 1.71
C THR A 246 -0.57 4.46 3.11
N PHE A 247 0.47 5.17 3.52
CA PHE A 247 0.49 6.00 4.73
C PHE A 247 0.11 7.44 4.36
N PRO A 248 -0.95 8.01 4.94
CA PRO A 248 -1.30 9.41 4.69
C PRO A 248 -0.14 10.33 5.07
N GLY A 249 0.26 11.20 4.15
CA GLY A 249 1.35 12.15 4.41
C GLY A 249 2.77 11.57 4.40
N ILE A 250 2.97 10.30 4.01
CA ILE A 250 4.30 9.66 3.94
C ILE A 250 5.30 10.46 3.09
N SER A 251 4.79 11.14 2.06
CA SER A 251 5.60 11.98 1.17
C SER A 251 5.85 13.37 1.74
N THR A 252 5.24 13.75 2.86
CA THR A 252 5.40 15.06 3.47
C THR A 252 6.44 15.02 4.59
N LEU A 253 7.49 15.78 4.40
CA LEU A 253 8.62 15.83 5.34
C LEU A 253 8.32 16.51 6.66
N SER A 254 7.27 17.32 6.77
CA SER A 254 6.88 17.90 8.05
C SER A 254 6.63 16.84 9.11
N TYR A 255 6.18 15.66 8.68
CA TYR A 255 5.95 14.50 9.52
C TYR A 255 7.25 13.77 9.87
N ILE A 256 8.11 13.56 8.86
CA ILE A 256 9.37 12.82 8.96
C ILE A 256 10.45 13.69 9.62
N LYS A 257 10.41 15.01 9.41
CA LYS A 257 11.39 15.96 9.97
C LYS A 257 11.30 16.06 11.49
N SER A 258 10.16 15.81 12.10
CA SER A 258 10.02 15.76 13.56
C SER A 258 10.72 14.52 14.15
N TYR A 259 10.91 13.46 13.36
CA TYR A 259 11.56 12.23 13.78
C TYR A 259 13.03 12.12 13.34
N SER A 260 13.42 12.78 12.25
CA SER A 260 14.78 12.67 11.74
C SER A 260 15.68 13.77 12.28
N GLN A 261 16.39 13.50 13.34
CA GLN A 261 17.68 14.13 13.61
C GLN A 261 18.76 13.66 12.61
N GLN A 262 18.36 12.93 11.58
CA GLN A 262 19.25 12.26 10.65
C GLN A 262 19.72 13.22 9.56
N SER A 263 21.01 13.13 9.24
CA SER A 263 21.69 13.91 8.21
C SER A 263 21.31 13.53 6.76
N SER A 264 20.59 12.43 6.57
CA SER A 264 20.23 11.87 5.25
C SER A 264 18.73 12.04 4.94
N PRO A 265 18.38 12.47 3.70
CA PRO A 265 16.99 12.60 3.28
C PRO A 265 16.26 11.26 3.23
N ILE A 266 15.04 11.21 3.77
CA ILE A 266 14.20 10.02 3.73
C ILE A 266 13.31 10.07 2.48
N ILE A 267 13.56 9.20 1.52
CA ILE A 267 12.67 8.96 0.39
C ILE A 267 11.76 7.80 0.78
N ALA A 268 10.48 8.09 1.01
CA ALA A 268 9.48 7.07 1.33
C ALA A 268 8.28 7.18 0.40
N MET A 269 7.77 6.05 -0.08
CA MET A 269 6.63 5.98 -0.97
C MET A 269 5.88 4.65 -0.83
N SER A 270 4.64 4.61 -1.30
CA SER A 270 3.89 3.36 -1.35
C SER A 270 4.31 2.49 -2.54
N LEU A 271 3.99 1.19 -2.46
CA LEU A 271 4.15 0.27 -3.58
C LEU A 271 3.43 0.75 -4.85
N TYR A 272 2.28 1.42 -4.70
CA TYR A 272 1.51 1.97 -5.82
C TYR A 272 2.21 3.16 -6.50
N ASP A 273 2.89 4.00 -5.70
CA ASP A 273 3.68 5.11 -6.23
C ASP A 273 4.87 4.57 -7.02
N LEU A 274 5.58 3.56 -6.48
CA LEU A 274 6.67 2.88 -7.18
C LEU A 274 6.18 2.26 -8.50
N ASP A 275 5.07 1.53 -8.49
CA ASP A 275 4.49 0.91 -9.69
C ASP A 275 4.16 1.97 -10.76
N THR A 276 3.63 3.12 -10.33
CA THR A 276 3.34 4.26 -11.22
C THR A 276 4.61 4.83 -11.85
N ILE A 277 5.67 5.05 -11.06
CA ILE A 277 6.96 5.55 -11.52
C ILE A 277 7.57 4.59 -12.55
N ILE A 278 7.62 3.29 -12.23
CA ILE A 278 8.17 2.26 -13.11
C ILE A 278 7.34 2.12 -14.40
N TYR A 279 6.02 2.34 -14.34
CA TYR A 279 5.16 2.32 -15.52
C TYR A 279 5.39 3.53 -16.44
N LEU A 280 5.51 4.73 -15.86
CA LEU A 280 5.57 5.98 -16.63
C LEU A 280 6.95 6.26 -17.21
N PHE A 281 8.02 5.89 -16.51
CA PHE A 281 9.38 6.32 -16.82
C PHE A 281 10.20 5.27 -17.54
N GLN A 282 11.17 5.73 -18.34
CA GLN A 282 12.24 4.89 -18.89
C GLN A 282 13.35 4.70 -17.84
N PRO A 283 14.24 3.70 -18.00
CA PRO A 283 15.28 3.40 -17.00
C PRO A 283 16.11 4.62 -16.55
N GLU A 284 16.54 5.46 -17.46
CA GLU A 284 17.26 6.69 -17.15
C GLU A 284 16.44 7.63 -16.28
N GLN A 285 15.19 7.87 -16.68
CA GLN A 285 14.28 8.76 -15.98
C GLN A 285 13.91 8.26 -14.57
N ILE A 286 13.87 6.93 -14.36
CA ILE A 286 13.64 6.34 -13.03
C ILE A 286 14.78 6.72 -12.09
N VAL A 287 16.04 6.57 -12.53
CA VAL A 287 17.21 6.93 -11.75
C VAL A 287 17.22 8.44 -11.48
N ASP A 288 17.03 9.25 -12.53
CA ASP A 288 16.98 10.71 -12.41
C ASP A 288 15.86 11.17 -11.47
N TYR A 289 14.72 10.47 -11.46
CA TYR A 289 13.61 10.77 -10.55
C TYR A 289 14.01 10.56 -9.08
N PHE A 290 14.70 9.50 -8.71
CA PHE A 290 15.16 9.32 -7.33
C PHE A 290 16.18 10.38 -6.91
N ILE A 291 17.08 10.76 -7.81
CA ILE A 291 18.02 11.90 -7.60
C ILE A 291 17.24 13.22 -7.41
N PHE A 292 16.24 13.46 -8.25
CA PHE A 292 15.35 14.63 -8.15
C PHE A 292 14.57 14.64 -6.83
N ARG A 293 14.02 13.49 -6.41
CA ARG A 293 13.32 13.33 -5.14
C ARG A 293 14.18 13.69 -3.94
N GLU A 294 15.43 13.21 -3.93
CA GLU A 294 16.38 13.57 -2.88
C GLU A 294 16.68 15.08 -2.87
N LYS A 295 16.88 15.70 -4.05
CA LYS A 295 17.08 17.14 -4.18
C LYS A 295 15.88 17.95 -3.69
N CYS A 296 14.66 17.53 -4.01
CA CYS A 296 13.45 18.17 -3.50
C CYS A 296 13.44 18.19 -1.97
N ILE A 297 13.75 17.06 -1.33
CA ILE A 297 13.80 16.92 0.12
C ILE A 297 14.88 17.85 0.71
N LYS A 298 16.09 17.85 0.16
CA LYS A 298 17.20 18.73 0.60
C LYS A 298 16.86 20.21 0.51
N ASN A 299 16.02 20.60 -0.45
CA ASN A 299 15.58 21.99 -0.67
C ASN A 299 14.22 22.30 -0.01
N ALA A 300 13.74 21.44 0.89
CA ALA A 300 12.48 21.63 1.59
C ALA A 300 11.26 21.79 0.66
N ILE A 301 11.28 21.11 -0.50
CA ILE A 301 10.17 21.05 -1.45
C ILE A 301 9.36 19.78 -1.15
N TYR A 302 8.11 19.94 -0.75
CA TYR A 302 7.28 18.86 -0.26
C TYR A 302 5.99 18.69 -1.07
N GLY A 303 5.69 17.46 -1.45
CA GLY A 303 4.42 17.06 -2.04
C GLY A 303 3.67 16.09 -1.13
N ILE A 304 2.36 16.22 -1.03
CA ILE A 304 1.50 15.35 -0.19
C ILE A 304 1.51 13.89 -0.69
N LYS A 305 1.74 13.69 -1.99
CA LYS A 305 1.82 12.38 -2.65
C LYS A 305 2.88 12.42 -3.74
N ASP A 306 3.44 11.28 -4.10
CA ASP A 306 4.45 11.20 -5.16
C ASP A 306 3.96 11.71 -6.53
N ILE A 307 2.67 11.67 -6.83
CA ILE A 307 2.13 12.24 -8.06
C ILE A 307 2.45 13.74 -8.23
N TYR A 308 2.59 14.51 -7.15
CA TYR A 308 3.00 15.92 -7.22
C TYR A 308 4.48 16.07 -7.61
N TYR A 309 5.35 15.18 -7.12
CA TYR A 309 6.75 15.16 -7.52
C TYR A 309 6.92 14.68 -8.96
N ILE A 310 6.11 13.71 -9.40
CA ILE A 310 6.06 13.27 -10.80
C ILE A 310 5.67 14.44 -11.70
N GLY A 311 4.63 15.20 -11.33
CA GLY A 311 4.24 16.42 -12.04
C GLY A 311 5.34 17.47 -12.09
N ALA A 312 6.02 17.74 -10.97
CA ALA A 312 7.12 18.69 -10.91
C ALA A 312 8.37 18.24 -11.66
N TYR A 313 8.61 16.93 -11.78
CA TYR A 313 9.73 16.37 -12.56
C TYR A 313 9.56 16.64 -14.07
N PHE A 314 8.33 16.70 -14.57
CA PHE A 314 8.03 16.96 -15.97
C PHE A 314 7.86 18.46 -16.32
N ALA A 315 7.76 19.33 -15.31
CA ALA A 315 7.59 20.78 -15.51
C ALA A 315 8.92 21.49 -15.73
#